data_60d9eb470d9104b1863c037559e418eb
#
_entry.id   60d9eb470d9104b1863c037559e418eb
#
_cell.length_a   1.000
_cell.length_b   1.000
_cell.length_c   1.000
_cell.angle_alpha   90.00
_cell.angle_beta   90.00
_cell.angle_gamma   90.00
#
_symmetry.space_group_name_H-M   'P 1'
#
loop_
_entity.id
_entity.type
_entity.pdbx_description
1 polymer ?
#
loop_
_entity_poly.entity_id
_entity_poly.type
_entity_poly.pdbx_seq_one_letter_code
_entity_poly.pdbx_strand_id
1 'polypeptide(L)'
;NVACTVGDGHSAPQWDDALVGDEVTNPEPSFVGKHISKMLFFRNRFCLLSDENIVMSRPGDFTNFWNKSAIQFIASDPIDISASSGYPAVLHDGIQTNTGLVLFSSNQQFMLTTDSDVFSPTTAKINALSTYNFNPATNPISLGTTIGFLDNAGKFSRFFEMAQLQREGEPEIIEQSAVVSKLFEKDLQLISNSRENSVIFFSEEGTSTLYGYRYFDNIR
;
A
#
# COMPACT_ATOMS: atom_id res chain seq x y z
N ASN A 1 -19.99 -9.02 -10.45
CA ASN A 1 -19.37 -8.07 -11.39
C ASN A 1 -20.37 -6.97 -11.70
N VAL A 2 -20.27 -5.83 -11.05
CA VAL A 2 -21.05 -4.64 -11.43
C VAL A 2 -20.16 -3.88 -12.42
N ALA A 3 -20.62 -3.76 -13.68
CA ALA A 3 -19.96 -2.92 -14.65
C ALA A 3 -19.97 -1.49 -14.13
N CYS A 4 -18.80 -0.94 -13.87
CA CYS A 4 -18.65 0.47 -13.52
C CYS A 4 -18.70 1.26 -14.82
N THR A 5 -19.78 2.01 -15.04
CA THR A 5 -19.83 3.01 -16.10
C THR A 5 -19.34 4.33 -15.55
N VAL A 6 -18.37 4.93 -16.19
CA VAL A 6 -17.93 6.28 -15.89
C VAL A 6 -19.04 7.25 -16.37
N GLY A 7 -19.33 8.27 -15.62
CA GLY A 7 -20.48 9.16 -15.86
C GLY A 7 -20.47 9.96 -17.17
N ASP A 8 -19.43 9.84 -17.98
CA ASP A 8 -19.29 10.44 -19.31
C ASP A 8 -19.61 9.48 -20.47
N GLY A 9 -20.14 8.29 -20.16
CA GLY A 9 -20.51 7.25 -21.13
C GLY A 9 -19.37 6.33 -21.56
N HIS A 10 -18.18 6.42 -20.95
CA HIS A 10 -17.11 5.46 -21.15
C HIS A 10 -17.35 4.20 -20.32
N SER A 11 -17.16 3.03 -20.90
CA SER A 11 -17.15 1.76 -20.19
C SER A 11 -15.82 1.55 -19.48
N ALA A 12 -15.84 0.86 -18.35
CA ALA A 12 -14.61 0.42 -17.71
C ALA A 12 -13.77 -0.45 -18.67
N PRO A 13 -12.43 -0.42 -18.56
CA PRO A 13 -11.59 -1.31 -19.34
C PRO A 13 -12.01 -2.76 -19.15
N GLN A 14 -12.00 -3.53 -20.21
CA GLN A 14 -12.22 -4.97 -20.13
C GLN A 14 -10.97 -5.63 -19.55
N TRP A 15 -11.16 -6.58 -18.65
CA TRP A 15 -10.08 -7.45 -18.20
C TRP A 15 -9.79 -8.49 -19.28
N ASP A 16 -8.51 -8.80 -19.44
CA ASP A 16 -8.10 -9.86 -20.37
C ASP A 16 -8.45 -11.23 -19.81
N ASP A 17 -8.70 -12.18 -20.74
CA ASP A 17 -8.94 -13.58 -20.42
C ASP A 17 -7.66 -14.40 -20.44
N ALA A 18 -7.66 -15.55 -19.77
CA ALA A 18 -6.57 -16.53 -19.86
C ALA A 18 -6.48 -17.11 -21.26
N LEU A 19 -5.33 -16.94 -21.89
CA LEU A 19 -5.06 -17.47 -23.25
C LEU A 19 -4.40 -18.86 -23.25
N VAL A 20 -3.81 -19.26 -22.11
CA VAL A 20 -3.04 -20.50 -21.98
C VAL A 20 -3.24 -21.12 -20.61
N GLY A 21 -3.11 -22.45 -20.51
CA GLY A 21 -3.19 -23.18 -19.25
C GLY A 21 -4.61 -23.53 -18.84
N ASP A 22 -4.72 -24.06 -17.65
CA ASP A 22 -5.94 -24.44 -16.94
C ASP A 22 -5.92 -23.88 -15.50
N GLU A 23 -6.92 -24.20 -14.69
CA GLU A 23 -7.00 -23.74 -13.30
C GLU A 23 -5.81 -24.14 -12.41
N VAL A 24 -5.02 -25.11 -12.80
CA VAL A 24 -3.84 -25.57 -12.06
C VAL A 24 -2.57 -24.86 -12.52
N THR A 25 -2.42 -24.65 -13.83
CA THR A 25 -1.20 -24.10 -14.44
C THR A 25 -1.26 -22.59 -14.65
N ASN A 26 -2.46 -22.03 -14.69
CA ASN A 26 -2.71 -20.59 -14.79
C ASN A 26 -3.97 -20.23 -14.00
N PRO A 27 -3.92 -20.31 -12.67
CA PRO A 27 -5.09 -20.10 -11.81
C PRO A 27 -5.62 -18.67 -11.91
N GLU A 28 -6.90 -18.53 -11.56
CA GLU A 28 -7.50 -17.21 -11.44
C GLU A 28 -6.73 -16.32 -10.45
N PRO A 29 -6.57 -15.02 -10.75
CA PRO A 29 -5.96 -14.05 -9.83
C PRO A 29 -6.67 -14.06 -8.47
N SER A 30 -5.91 -13.98 -7.38
CA SER A 30 -6.43 -14.14 -6.01
C SER A 30 -7.45 -13.08 -5.58
N PHE A 31 -7.59 -11.98 -6.32
CA PHE A 31 -8.60 -10.96 -6.06
C PHE A 31 -9.98 -11.28 -6.61
N VAL A 32 -10.12 -12.30 -7.47
CA VAL A 32 -11.41 -12.66 -8.08
C VAL A 32 -12.40 -13.09 -6.99
N GLY A 33 -13.58 -12.46 -6.97
CA GLY A 33 -14.60 -12.70 -5.97
C GLY A 33 -14.33 -12.09 -4.59
N LYS A 34 -13.24 -11.33 -4.42
CA LYS A 34 -12.87 -10.68 -3.16
C LYS A 34 -13.01 -9.15 -3.22
N HIS A 35 -12.91 -8.53 -2.06
CA HIS A 35 -12.90 -7.07 -1.93
C HIS A 35 -11.52 -6.51 -2.28
N ILE A 36 -11.48 -5.47 -3.10
CA ILE A 36 -10.27 -4.71 -3.41
C ILE A 36 -10.19 -3.51 -2.45
N SER A 37 -9.20 -3.51 -1.58
CA SER A 37 -9.00 -2.44 -0.59
C SER A 37 -8.37 -1.21 -1.21
N LYS A 38 -7.41 -1.40 -2.12
CA LYS A 38 -6.66 -0.29 -2.76
C LYS A 38 -6.20 -0.67 -4.16
N MET A 39 -6.13 0.34 -5.01
CA MET A 39 -5.52 0.29 -6.33
C MET A 39 -4.34 1.25 -6.37
N LEU A 40 -3.21 0.81 -6.91
CA LEU A 40 -1.99 1.62 -7.03
C LEU A 40 -1.15 1.17 -8.23
N PHE A 41 -0.14 1.95 -8.56
CA PHE A 41 0.84 1.60 -9.59
C PHE A 41 2.22 1.44 -8.98
N PHE A 42 2.92 0.38 -9.36
CA PHE A 42 4.28 0.13 -8.95
C PHE A 42 5.07 -0.57 -10.06
N ARG A 43 6.24 -0.01 -10.39
CA ARG A 43 7.16 -0.57 -11.43
C ARG A 43 6.45 -0.92 -12.74
N ASN A 44 5.67 0.03 -13.26
CA ASN A 44 4.92 -0.12 -14.51
C ASN A 44 3.89 -1.27 -14.50
N ARG A 45 3.37 -1.62 -13.32
CA ARG A 45 2.31 -2.61 -13.13
C ARG A 45 1.13 -1.97 -12.40
N PHE A 46 -0.06 -2.35 -12.77
CA PHE A 46 -1.27 -2.03 -12.01
C PHE A 46 -1.41 -3.03 -10.87
N CYS A 47 -1.57 -2.53 -9.65
CA CYS A 47 -1.55 -3.33 -8.45
C CYS A 47 -2.87 -3.22 -7.71
N LEU A 48 -3.40 -4.35 -7.28
CA LEU A 48 -4.62 -4.48 -6.49
C LEU A 48 -4.25 -5.10 -5.13
N LEU A 49 -4.69 -4.46 -4.06
CA LEU A 49 -4.62 -5.03 -2.72
C LEU A 49 -5.97 -5.70 -2.42
N SER A 50 -5.92 -6.97 -2.08
CA SER A 50 -7.11 -7.76 -1.77
C SER A 50 -6.80 -8.76 -0.66
N ASP A 51 -7.47 -8.61 0.49
CA ASP A 51 -7.16 -9.34 1.71
C ASP A 51 -5.67 -9.22 2.08
N GLU A 52 -4.96 -10.34 2.17
CA GLU A 52 -3.51 -10.39 2.45
C GLU A 52 -2.64 -10.35 1.18
N ASN A 53 -3.27 -10.31 -0.01
CA ASN A 53 -2.56 -10.42 -1.27
C ASN A 53 -2.34 -9.06 -1.94
N ILE A 54 -1.19 -8.93 -2.58
CA ILE A 54 -0.96 -7.93 -3.62
C ILE A 54 -0.87 -8.63 -4.96
N VAL A 55 -1.77 -8.24 -5.86
CA VAL A 55 -1.83 -8.79 -7.22
C VAL A 55 -1.44 -7.70 -8.20
N MET A 56 -0.49 -7.98 -9.06
CA MET A 56 0.05 -7.01 -10.01
C MET A 56 -0.12 -7.51 -11.43
N SER A 57 -0.59 -6.65 -12.30
CA SER A 57 -0.71 -6.92 -13.72
C SER A 57 0.65 -7.19 -14.38
N ARG A 58 0.63 -7.59 -15.63
CA ARG A 58 1.81 -7.60 -16.47
C ARG A 58 2.35 -6.16 -16.66
N PRO A 59 3.67 -5.97 -16.83
CA PRO A 59 4.23 -4.63 -16.96
C PRO A 59 3.78 -3.98 -18.27
N GLY A 60 3.17 -2.79 -18.17
CA GLY A 60 2.65 -2.05 -19.32
C GLY A 60 1.32 -2.57 -19.88
N ASP A 61 0.80 -3.67 -19.37
CA ASP A 61 -0.46 -4.31 -19.77
C ASP A 61 -1.34 -4.41 -18.52
N PHE A 62 -2.08 -3.34 -18.24
CA PHE A 62 -2.70 -3.10 -16.93
C PHE A 62 -4.01 -3.88 -16.69
N THR A 63 -4.58 -4.45 -17.73
CA THR A 63 -5.80 -5.27 -17.66
C THR A 63 -5.52 -6.77 -17.64
N ASN A 64 -4.26 -7.16 -17.82
CA ASN A 64 -3.84 -8.54 -17.96
C ASN A 64 -3.18 -9.08 -16.67
N PHE A 65 -3.84 -10.04 -16.04
CA PHE A 65 -3.42 -10.71 -14.81
C PHE A 65 -3.15 -12.21 -15.03
N TRP A 66 -2.95 -12.63 -16.26
CA TRP A 66 -2.72 -14.02 -16.64
C TRP A 66 -1.28 -14.27 -17.08
N ASN A 67 -0.77 -15.47 -16.74
CA ASN A 67 0.55 -15.90 -17.18
C ASN A 67 0.59 -16.08 -18.70
N LYS A 68 1.71 -15.75 -19.30
CA LYS A 68 1.92 -15.93 -20.74
C LYS A 68 2.20 -17.39 -21.11
N SER A 69 2.70 -18.17 -20.17
CA SER A 69 3.06 -19.56 -20.35
C SER A 69 2.52 -20.41 -19.21
N ALA A 70 1.97 -21.57 -19.54
CA ALA A 70 1.54 -22.57 -18.55
C ALA A 70 2.68 -23.48 -18.05
N ILE A 71 3.88 -23.38 -18.64
CA ILE A 71 5.00 -24.28 -18.35
C ILE A 71 6.03 -23.63 -17.43
N GLN A 72 6.26 -22.33 -17.58
CA GLN A 72 7.27 -21.61 -16.81
C GLN A 72 6.89 -20.15 -16.63
N PHE A 73 7.29 -19.59 -15.48
CA PHE A 73 7.16 -18.16 -15.25
C PHE A 73 8.18 -17.38 -16.04
N ILE A 74 7.75 -16.29 -16.65
CA ILE A 74 8.62 -15.31 -17.29
C ILE A 74 8.62 -14.00 -16.53
N ALA A 75 9.64 -13.18 -16.70
CA ALA A 75 9.79 -11.93 -15.94
C ALA A 75 8.64 -10.94 -16.14
N SER A 76 7.93 -11.03 -17.26
CA SER A 76 6.77 -10.18 -17.57
C SER A 76 5.43 -10.75 -17.12
N ASP A 77 5.39 -11.89 -16.43
CA ASP A 77 4.13 -12.45 -15.92
C ASP A 77 3.59 -11.62 -14.75
N PRO A 78 2.30 -11.72 -14.46
CA PRO A 78 1.69 -11.11 -13.28
C PRO A 78 2.35 -11.60 -11.99
N ILE A 79 2.24 -10.81 -10.94
CA ILE A 79 2.74 -11.17 -9.62
C ILE A 79 1.53 -11.25 -8.69
N ASP A 80 1.34 -12.40 -8.05
CA ASP A 80 0.32 -12.63 -7.05
C ASP A 80 0.98 -13.26 -5.81
N ILE A 81 1.19 -12.44 -4.79
CA ILE A 81 1.89 -12.86 -3.57
C ILE A 81 1.18 -12.35 -2.34
N SER A 82 1.23 -13.15 -1.26
CA SER A 82 0.62 -12.81 0.02
C SER A 82 1.63 -12.26 1.01
N ALA A 83 1.17 -11.31 1.84
CA ALA A 83 1.90 -10.84 3.01
C ALA A 83 1.78 -11.91 4.11
N SER A 84 2.82 -12.74 4.24
CA SER A 84 2.85 -13.78 5.27
C SER A 84 3.30 -13.22 6.61
N SER A 85 2.47 -13.38 7.62
CA SER A 85 2.79 -13.02 9.00
C SER A 85 2.19 -14.06 9.96
N GLY A 86 2.57 -14.01 11.23
CA GLY A 86 1.99 -14.86 12.27
C GLY A 86 0.51 -14.55 12.59
N TYR A 87 -0.04 -13.49 12.01
CA TYR A 87 -1.42 -13.03 12.17
C TYR A 87 -2.00 -12.67 10.80
N PRO A 88 -3.34 -12.71 10.64
CA PRO A 88 -4.00 -12.23 9.42
C PRO A 88 -3.60 -10.79 9.12
N ALA A 89 -3.07 -10.53 7.93
CA ALA A 89 -2.51 -9.25 7.53
C ALA A 89 -3.31 -8.66 6.35
N VAL A 90 -4.56 -8.26 6.60
CA VAL A 90 -5.36 -7.59 5.57
C VAL A 90 -4.68 -6.28 5.16
N LEU A 91 -4.33 -6.18 3.89
CA LEU A 91 -3.66 -5.02 3.31
C LEU A 91 -4.68 -3.92 3.00
N HIS A 92 -4.43 -2.72 3.52
CA HIS A 92 -5.33 -1.56 3.33
C HIS A 92 -4.78 -0.53 2.37
N ASP A 93 -3.49 -0.27 2.41
CA ASP A 93 -2.87 0.75 1.57
C ASP A 93 -1.39 0.43 1.29
N GLY A 94 -0.80 1.17 0.36
CA GLY A 94 0.61 1.05 0.04
C GLY A 94 1.20 2.34 -0.47
N ILE A 95 2.47 2.57 -0.17
CA ILE A 95 3.19 3.76 -0.59
C ILE A 95 4.55 3.39 -1.20
N GLN A 96 4.83 3.94 -2.37
CA GLN A 96 6.09 3.72 -3.06
C GLN A 96 7.22 4.53 -2.41
N THR A 97 8.36 3.86 -2.23
CA THR A 97 9.62 4.45 -1.77
C THR A 97 10.76 4.15 -2.74
N ASN A 98 11.93 4.71 -2.49
CA ASN A 98 13.12 4.43 -3.29
C ASN A 98 13.59 2.97 -3.16
N THR A 99 13.30 2.32 -2.04
CA THR A 99 13.73 0.95 -1.74
C THR A 99 12.73 -0.12 -2.19
N GLY A 100 11.44 0.24 -2.31
CA GLY A 100 10.37 -0.69 -2.66
C GLY A 100 8.98 -0.10 -2.45
N LEU A 101 8.01 -0.96 -2.25
CA LEU A 101 6.64 -0.60 -1.90
C LEU A 101 6.37 -0.99 -0.45
N VAL A 102 6.05 -0.02 0.39
CA VAL A 102 5.62 -0.28 1.78
C VAL A 102 4.12 -0.52 1.77
N LEU A 103 3.70 -1.66 2.28
CA LEU A 103 2.32 -2.09 2.41
C LEU A 103 1.88 -1.99 3.86
N PHE A 104 0.69 -1.48 4.09
CA PHE A 104 0.11 -1.27 5.41
C PHE A 104 -1.06 -2.22 5.64
N SER A 105 -0.97 -3.00 6.72
CA SER A 105 -2.11 -3.69 7.30
C SER A 105 -2.52 -3.02 8.62
N SER A 106 -3.62 -3.46 9.21
CA SER A 106 -4.13 -2.85 10.47
C SER A 106 -3.12 -2.83 11.61
N ASN A 107 -2.22 -3.81 11.68
CA ASN A 107 -1.32 -4.03 12.82
C ASN A 107 0.14 -4.31 12.42
N GLN A 108 0.45 -4.24 11.14
CA GLN A 108 1.79 -4.56 10.65
C GLN A 108 2.07 -3.85 9.32
N GLN A 109 3.33 -3.56 9.06
CA GLN A 109 3.81 -3.03 7.78
C GLN A 109 4.74 -4.04 7.14
N PHE A 110 4.71 -4.07 5.80
CA PHE A 110 5.52 -4.96 4.99
C PHE A 110 6.28 -4.18 3.92
N MET A 111 7.42 -4.70 3.51
CA MET A 111 8.19 -4.18 2.38
C MET A 111 8.12 -5.17 1.23
N LEU A 112 7.56 -4.75 0.11
CA LEU A 112 7.66 -5.46 -1.16
C LEU A 112 8.89 -4.96 -1.90
N THR A 113 9.81 -5.85 -2.14
CA THR A 113 11.09 -5.57 -2.79
C THR A 113 11.53 -6.71 -3.70
N THR A 114 12.71 -6.58 -4.28
CA THR A 114 13.39 -7.63 -5.04
C THR A 114 14.88 -7.60 -4.75
N ASP A 115 15.49 -8.75 -4.70
CA ASP A 115 16.95 -8.90 -4.58
C ASP A 115 17.65 -8.92 -5.94
N SER A 116 16.89 -8.82 -7.02
CA SER A 116 17.38 -8.85 -8.40
C SER A 116 17.14 -7.51 -9.10
N ASP A 117 17.90 -7.24 -10.14
CA ASP A 117 17.69 -6.09 -11.02
C ASP A 117 16.33 -6.16 -11.75
N VAL A 118 15.83 -7.39 -11.95
CA VAL A 118 14.54 -7.64 -12.59
C VAL A 118 13.47 -7.96 -11.55
N PHE A 119 12.43 -7.15 -11.52
CA PHE A 119 11.25 -7.41 -10.69
C PHE A 119 10.28 -8.35 -11.42
N SER A 120 10.21 -9.59 -10.96
CA SER A 120 9.48 -10.69 -11.58
C SER A 120 8.71 -11.52 -10.53
N PRO A 121 7.79 -12.40 -10.94
CA PRO A 121 7.09 -13.29 -10.01
C PRO A 121 8.02 -14.14 -9.14
N THR A 122 9.19 -14.49 -9.67
CA THR A 122 10.17 -15.34 -8.98
C THR A 122 11.14 -14.57 -8.09
N THR A 123 11.26 -13.25 -8.26
CA THR A 123 12.19 -12.39 -7.51
C THR A 123 11.52 -11.43 -6.56
N ALA A 124 10.20 -11.23 -6.70
CA ALA A 124 9.42 -10.40 -5.79
C ALA A 124 9.32 -11.06 -4.41
N LYS A 125 9.57 -10.28 -3.35
CA LYS A 125 9.52 -10.73 -1.96
C LYS A 125 8.77 -9.71 -1.11
N ILE A 126 7.98 -10.23 -0.17
CA ILE A 126 7.36 -9.44 0.88
C ILE A 126 8.01 -9.82 2.21
N ASN A 127 8.60 -8.84 2.87
CA ASN A 127 9.20 -9.00 4.19
C ASN A 127 8.44 -8.17 5.21
N ALA A 128 8.25 -8.69 6.42
CA ALA A 128 7.74 -7.92 7.54
C ALA A 128 8.71 -6.77 7.85
N LEU A 129 8.18 -5.57 8.01
CA LEU A 129 8.96 -4.35 8.22
C LEU A 129 8.84 -3.85 9.66
N SER A 130 7.62 -3.83 10.20
CA SER A 130 7.34 -3.38 11.56
C SER A 130 5.97 -3.85 12.03
N THR A 131 5.70 -3.72 13.34
CA THR A 131 4.46 -4.18 13.99
C THR A 131 3.72 -3.03 14.67
N TYR A 132 3.54 -1.93 13.94
CA TYR A 132 2.75 -0.80 14.41
C TYR A 132 1.32 -0.88 13.88
N ASN A 133 0.38 -0.34 14.65
CA ASN A 133 -0.99 -0.22 14.17
C ASN A 133 -1.10 0.89 13.11
N PHE A 134 -2.02 0.71 12.20
CA PHE A 134 -2.33 1.66 11.15
C PHE A 134 -3.83 1.93 11.13
N ASN A 135 -4.23 3.18 10.94
CA ASN A 135 -5.62 3.56 10.76
C ASN A 135 -6.07 3.35 9.30
N PRO A 136 -6.88 2.32 9.00
CA PRO A 136 -7.30 2.00 7.64
C PRO A 136 -8.17 3.08 6.97
N ALA A 137 -8.75 4.00 7.76
CA ALA A 137 -9.53 5.13 7.22
C ALA A 137 -8.63 6.23 6.64
N THR A 138 -7.32 6.18 6.86
CA THR A 138 -6.36 7.17 6.38
C THR A 138 -5.41 6.58 5.35
N ASN A 139 -4.73 7.45 4.60
CA ASN A 139 -3.67 7.03 3.69
C ASN A 139 -2.30 7.36 4.28
N PRO A 140 -1.27 6.52 4.10
CA PRO A 140 0.09 6.91 4.41
C PRO A 140 0.53 8.05 3.49
N ILE A 141 1.34 8.96 4.00
CA ILE A 141 1.85 10.11 3.25
C ILE A 141 3.36 10.06 3.10
N SER A 142 3.86 10.49 1.94
CA SER A 142 5.29 10.61 1.71
C SER A 142 5.77 12.00 2.12
N LEU A 143 6.73 12.04 3.03
CA LEU A 143 7.40 13.27 3.50
C LEU A 143 8.74 13.52 2.80
N GLY A 144 9.03 12.78 1.74
CA GLY A 144 10.28 12.81 1.00
C GLY A 144 11.07 11.53 1.23
N THR A 145 11.94 11.51 2.21
CA THR A 145 12.74 10.33 2.59
C THR A 145 12.04 9.45 3.63
N THR A 146 11.00 9.94 4.26
CA THR A 146 10.24 9.28 5.33
C THR A 146 8.76 9.12 4.95
N ILE A 147 8.06 8.27 5.68
CA ILE A 147 6.63 8.03 5.53
C ILE A 147 5.92 8.42 6.82
N GLY A 148 4.87 9.24 6.70
CA GLY A 148 3.96 9.54 7.80
C GLY A 148 2.70 8.67 7.76
N PHE A 149 2.23 8.19 8.91
CA PHE A 149 0.99 7.44 9.03
C PHE A 149 0.31 7.64 10.38
N LEU A 150 -0.98 7.38 10.43
CA LEU A 150 -1.78 7.50 11.65
C LEU A 150 -2.12 6.13 12.24
N ASP A 151 -2.20 6.11 13.56
CA ASP A 151 -2.74 5.00 14.37
C ASP A 151 -3.93 5.49 15.20
N ASN A 152 -4.96 4.67 15.31
CA ASN A 152 -6.17 4.93 16.09
C ASN A 152 -6.47 3.83 17.13
N ALA A 153 -5.51 2.95 17.42
CA ALA A 153 -5.73 1.84 18.37
C ALA A 153 -5.92 2.30 19.84
N GLY A 154 -5.46 3.50 20.18
CA GLY A 154 -5.57 4.09 21.50
C GLY A 154 -6.86 4.89 21.71
N LYS A 155 -6.88 5.68 22.80
CA LYS A 155 -7.93 6.66 23.09
C LYS A 155 -7.84 7.90 22.19
N PHE A 156 -6.63 8.22 21.71
CA PHE A 156 -6.32 9.35 20.84
C PHE A 156 -5.59 8.82 19.62
N SER A 157 -5.77 9.47 18.49
CA SER A 157 -4.97 9.19 17.28
C SER A 157 -3.52 9.58 17.51
N ARG A 158 -2.60 8.82 16.94
CA ARG A 158 -1.15 9.06 17.01
C ARG A 158 -0.57 9.17 15.63
N PHE A 159 0.32 10.12 15.46
CA PHE A 159 1.06 10.30 14.20
C PHE A 159 2.46 9.75 14.34
N PHE A 160 2.80 8.84 13.44
CA PHE A 160 4.10 8.20 13.35
C PHE A 160 4.82 8.59 12.08
N GLU A 161 6.12 8.75 12.21
CA GLU A 161 7.06 8.92 11.09
C GLU A 161 7.98 7.71 11.02
N MET A 162 8.02 7.07 9.86
CA MET A 162 8.88 5.93 9.56
C MET A 162 10.05 6.41 8.71
N ALA A 163 11.26 6.26 9.22
CA ALA A 163 12.52 6.68 8.60
C ALA A 163 13.44 5.48 8.34
N GLN A 164 14.56 5.73 7.66
CA GLN A 164 15.61 4.74 7.38
C GLN A 164 15.10 3.45 6.71
N LEU A 165 14.20 3.60 5.75
CA LEU A 165 13.63 2.48 5.01
C LEU A 165 14.72 1.78 4.19
N GLN A 166 15.06 0.57 4.60
CA GLN A 166 16.00 -0.31 3.92
C GLN A 166 15.28 -1.55 3.39
N ARG A 167 15.92 -2.29 2.50
CA ARG A 167 15.37 -3.54 1.97
C ARG A 167 15.28 -4.62 3.05
N GLU A 168 16.23 -4.59 3.97
CA GLU A 168 16.32 -5.49 5.11
C GLU A 168 16.61 -4.67 6.37
N GLY A 169 16.02 -5.10 7.49
CA GLY A 169 16.15 -4.44 8.77
C GLY A 169 14.88 -3.66 9.17
N GLU A 170 14.82 -3.34 10.46
CA GLU A 170 13.71 -2.58 11.02
C GLU A 170 13.91 -1.08 10.75
N PRO A 171 12.87 -0.37 10.27
CA PRO A 171 12.93 1.08 10.13
C PRO A 171 12.91 1.76 11.49
N GLU A 172 13.43 2.98 11.55
CA GLU A 172 13.24 3.85 12.71
C GLU A 172 11.82 4.42 12.66
N ILE A 173 10.99 4.12 13.67
CA ILE A 173 9.63 4.63 13.77
C ILE A 173 9.51 5.50 15.02
N ILE A 174 9.16 6.77 14.81
CA ILE A 174 9.08 7.79 15.84
C ILE A 174 7.64 8.30 15.93
N GLU A 175 7.08 8.30 17.15
CA GLU A 175 5.81 8.96 17.43
C GLU A 175 6.02 10.47 17.52
N GLN A 176 5.67 11.20 16.47
CA GLN A 176 5.80 12.65 16.42
C GLN A 176 4.74 13.37 17.29
N SER A 177 3.61 12.73 17.52
CA SER A 177 2.54 13.27 18.38
C SER A 177 2.77 13.07 19.88
N ALA A 178 3.86 12.41 20.30
CA ALA A 178 4.10 12.08 21.72
C ALA A 178 4.08 13.32 22.65
N VAL A 179 4.59 14.46 22.16
CA VAL A 179 4.61 15.74 22.92
C VAL A 179 3.20 16.28 23.16
N VAL A 180 2.27 16.00 22.26
CA VAL A 180 0.87 16.48 22.28
C VAL A 180 -0.13 15.31 22.24
N SER A 181 0.17 14.26 22.96
CA SER A 181 -0.50 12.95 22.91
C SER A 181 -2.02 12.96 23.13
N LYS A 182 -2.58 14.07 23.61
CA LYS A 182 -4.03 14.25 23.83
C LYS A 182 -4.67 15.26 22.87
N LEU A 183 -3.90 15.80 21.92
CA LEU A 183 -4.38 16.82 21.00
C LEU A 183 -5.30 16.25 19.94
N PHE A 184 -4.93 15.10 19.37
CA PHE A 184 -5.68 14.48 18.28
C PHE A 184 -6.83 13.65 18.84
N GLU A 185 -8.03 13.93 18.37
CA GLU A 185 -9.16 13.06 18.63
C GLU A 185 -9.00 11.68 18.00
N LYS A 186 -9.81 10.71 18.44
CA LYS A 186 -9.62 9.31 18.06
C LYS A 186 -9.82 9.04 16.57
N ASP A 187 -10.75 9.74 15.96
CA ASP A 187 -11.29 9.36 14.64
C ASP A 187 -10.77 10.27 13.51
N LEU A 188 -9.47 10.62 13.54
CA LEU A 188 -8.83 11.29 12.40
C LEU A 188 -8.93 10.41 11.16
N GLN A 189 -9.52 10.95 10.09
CA GLN A 189 -9.77 10.24 8.84
C GLN A 189 -9.07 10.88 7.65
N LEU A 190 -8.75 12.16 7.76
CA LEU A 190 -8.13 12.92 6.70
C LEU A 190 -6.71 13.28 7.08
N ILE A 191 -5.77 12.96 6.21
CA ILE A 191 -4.38 13.36 6.30
C ILE A 191 -3.91 13.84 4.93
N SER A 192 -3.24 14.99 4.90
CA SER A 192 -2.65 15.55 3.70
C SER A 192 -1.39 16.31 4.02
N ASN A 193 -0.46 16.42 3.08
CA ASN A 193 0.77 17.16 3.28
C ASN A 193 1.12 18.07 2.12
N SER A 194 1.81 19.18 2.45
CA SER A 194 2.50 20.03 1.49
C SER A 194 4.00 19.96 1.77
N ARG A 195 4.73 19.32 0.86
CA ARG A 195 6.20 19.21 0.97
C ARG A 195 6.88 20.55 0.85
N GLU A 196 6.42 21.43 -0.03
CA GLU A 196 7.00 22.76 -0.24
C GLU A 196 6.94 23.61 1.03
N ASN A 197 5.84 23.49 1.78
CA ASN A 197 5.62 24.25 3.01
C ASN A 197 6.01 23.49 4.27
N SER A 198 6.42 22.23 4.14
CA SER A 198 6.76 21.35 5.27
C SER A 198 5.63 21.29 6.31
N VAL A 199 4.38 21.12 5.83
CA VAL A 199 3.18 21.08 6.68
C VAL A 199 2.38 19.83 6.40
N ILE A 200 1.85 19.23 7.46
CA ILE A 200 0.87 18.14 7.41
C ILE A 200 -0.42 18.64 8.04
N PHE A 201 -1.53 18.34 7.43
CA PHE A 201 -2.86 18.64 7.93
C PHE A 201 -3.59 17.36 8.29
N PHE A 202 -4.30 17.41 9.41
CA PHE A 202 -5.15 16.34 9.88
C PHE A 202 -6.54 16.89 10.17
N SER A 203 -7.57 16.11 9.87
CA SER A 203 -8.96 16.47 10.19
C SER A 203 -9.78 15.20 10.42
N GLU A 204 -10.88 15.38 11.10
CA GLU A 204 -11.96 14.40 11.24
C GLU A 204 -13.06 14.74 10.25
N GLU A 205 -13.69 13.74 9.66
CA GLU A 205 -14.81 13.96 8.73
C GLU A 205 -16.02 14.54 9.48
N GLY A 206 -16.62 15.57 8.88
CA GLY A 206 -17.81 16.21 9.45
C GLY A 206 -17.52 17.25 10.55
N THR A 207 -16.26 17.51 10.88
CA THR A 207 -15.87 18.56 11.84
C THR A 207 -15.31 19.79 11.14
N SER A 208 -15.33 20.92 11.84
CA SER A 208 -14.70 22.16 11.38
C SER A 208 -13.27 22.35 11.90
N THR A 209 -12.72 21.34 12.58
CA THR A 209 -11.40 21.40 13.19
C THR A 209 -10.34 20.90 12.22
N LEU A 210 -9.31 21.70 12.01
CA LEU A 210 -8.14 21.37 11.21
C LEU A 210 -6.90 21.48 12.09
N TYR A 211 -6.17 20.38 12.21
CA TYR A 211 -4.87 20.37 12.89
C TYR A 211 -3.76 20.56 11.87
N GLY A 212 -2.82 21.44 12.15
CA GLY A 212 -1.64 21.67 11.31
C GLY A 212 -0.37 21.31 12.07
N TYR A 213 0.43 20.42 11.50
CA TYR A 213 1.76 20.07 12.00
C TYR A 213 2.82 20.57 11.01
N ARG A 214 3.71 21.43 11.47
CA ARG A 214 4.83 21.94 10.67
C ARG A 214 6.11 21.23 11.07
N TYR A 215 6.77 20.61 10.11
CA TYR A 215 8.06 19.96 10.30
C TYR A 215 9.17 20.74 9.58
N PHE A 216 10.38 20.69 10.12
CA PHE A 216 11.58 21.30 9.53
C PHE A 216 12.62 20.21 9.31
N ASP A 217 13.19 20.19 8.11
CA ASP A 217 14.26 19.26 7.72
C ASP A 217 15.52 19.50 8.56
N ASN A 218 15.66 19.42 9.76
CA ASN A 218 16.92 19.45 10.54
C ASN A 218 16.76 19.80 12.02
N ILE A 219 15.56 19.84 12.53
CA ILE A 219 15.35 19.95 13.99
C ILE A 219 14.70 18.64 14.44
N ARG A 220 15.56 17.69 14.75
CA ARG A 220 15.22 16.49 15.50
C ARG A 220 15.49 16.70 16.98
#